data_23aa36c398bf696ddb147aa3362f0929
#
_entry.id   23aa36c398bf696ddb147aa3362f0929
#
_cell.length_a   1.000
_cell.length_b   1.000
_cell.length_c   1.000
_cell.angle_alpha   90.00
_cell.angle_beta   90.00
_cell.angle_gamma   90.00
#
_symmetry.space_group_name_H-M   'P 1'
#
loop_
_entity.id
_entity.type
_entity.pdbx_description
1 polymer ?
#
loop_
_entity_poly.entity_id
_entity_poly.type
_entity_poly.pdbx_seq_one_letter_code
_entity_poly.pdbx_strand_id
1 'polypeptide(L)'
;MITRRLILAGAAALAFTTSASADDWKAKYPELTFAVVPAENASGVTERWAPFVSYLSKELGVKVTLRIANDYAAVIEGQRAGNIQIASYGSASFARARLTGVKTDAFANDINADGSTGYYSVFFVKASSAYKKVDDLKGKNLGLVDPNSTSGNNVPRFELDKLGIPDADTYFSKVVFTGSHENAILALSQGTVDVAANQWTSDDDSTLAQMLTKNMLKNADGSAMKKDDFRIIHKSAPIINGPYAYNSDLPEDAKAAIAKAFFDAPAKDKAAFDRLSDGQKKGFHPATTKDWDGTIELIKFVDALRKKKAS
;
A
#
# COMPACT_ATOMS: atom_id res chain seq x y z
N MET A 1 -82.99 34.39 7.66
CA MET A 1 -81.77 34.41 6.82
C MET A 1 -80.61 34.19 7.77
N ILE A 2 -80.02 32.96 7.77
CA ILE A 2 -78.96 32.56 8.70
C ILE A 2 -77.73 32.35 7.87
N THR A 3 -76.72 33.20 8.05
CA THR A 3 -75.43 33.13 7.40
C THR A 3 -74.48 32.23 8.21
N ARG A 4 -74.10 31.06 7.65
CA ARG A 4 -73.11 30.20 8.17
C ARG A 4 -71.71 30.78 7.87
N ARG A 5 -70.88 31.01 8.91
CA ARG A 5 -69.45 31.31 8.81
C ARG A 5 -68.68 30.00 8.91
N LEU A 6 -68.03 29.63 7.85
CA LEU A 6 -67.02 28.51 7.83
C LEU A 6 -65.71 29.06 8.40
N ILE A 7 -65.22 28.42 9.48
CA ILE A 7 -63.89 28.66 10.03
C ILE A 7 -62.99 27.60 9.42
N LEU A 8 -62.06 27.99 8.54
CA LEU A 8 -60.97 27.16 8.06
C LEU A 8 -59.83 27.18 9.10
N ALA A 9 -59.66 26.08 9.81
CA ALA A 9 -58.46 25.83 10.64
C ALA A 9 -57.35 25.27 9.77
N GLY A 10 -56.38 26.12 9.42
CA GLY A 10 -55.16 25.70 8.75
C GLY A 10 -54.21 25.02 9.74
N ALA A 11 -54.02 23.69 9.65
CA ALA A 11 -53.00 22.97 10.35
C ALA A 11 -51.65 23.19 9.64
N ALA A 12 -50.79 24.05 10.21
CA ALA A 12 -49.40 24.18 9.79
C ALA A 12 -48.62 22.97 10.31
N ALA A 13 -48.34 22.00 9.44
CA ALA A 13 -47.40 20.93 9.73
C ALA A 13 -45.99 21.50 9.74
N LEU A 14 -45.40 21.72 10.92
CA LEU A 14 -43.97 21.95 11.07
C LEU A 14 -43.22 20.65 10.73
N ALA A 15 -42.66 20.60 9.53
CA ALA A 15 -41.67 19.60 9.19
C ALA A 15 -40.36 19.92 9.96
N PHE A 16 -40.13 19.25 11.06
CA PHE A 16 -38.82 19.21 11.68
C PHE A 16 -37.89 18.47 10.73
N THR A 17 -37.19 19.16 9.86
CA THR A 17 -36.00 18.63 9.22
C THR A 17 -34.93 18.53 10.29
N THR A 18 -34.73 17.32 10.85
CA THR A 18 -33.52 17.01 11.60
C THR A 18 -32.37 17.13 10.63
N SER A 19 -31.68 18.28 10.63
CA SER A 19 -30.35 18.40 10.06
C SER A 19 -29.49 17.39 10.83
N ALA A 20 -29.18 16.24 10.24
CA ALA A 20 -28.13 15.39 10.74
C ALA A 20 -26.88 16.27 10.86
N SER A 21 -26.38 16.44 12.07
CA SER A 21 -25.20 17.28 12.32
C SER A 21 -24.04 16.64 11.56
N ALA A 22 -23.37 17.41 10.71
CA ALA A 22 -22.24 16.97 9.88
C ALA A 22 -21.05 16.39 10.68
N ASP A 23 -21.14 16.39 12.01
CA ASP A 23 -20.11 15.91 12.95
C ASP A 23 -20.55 14.73 13.82
N ASP A 24 -21.71 14.12 13.54
CA ASP A 24 -22.23 13.00 14.36
C ASP A 24 -21.33 11.76 14.34
N TRP A 25 -20.60 11.54 13.25
CA TRP A 25 -19.67 10.42 13.15
C TRP A 25 -18.51 10.50 14.16
N LYS A 26 -18.09 11.71 14.59
CA LYS A 26 -16.99 11.89 15.57
C LYS A 26 -17.35 11.36 16.95
N ALA A 27 -18.64 11.45 17.33
CA ALA A 27 -19.11 10.86 18.57
C ALA A 27 -19.04 9.32 18.54
N LYS A 28 -19.31 8.72 17.36
CA LYS A 28 -19.23 7.27 17.14
C LYS A 28 -17.80 6.78 16.99
N TYR A 29 -16.93 7.61 16.39
CA TYR A 29 -15.52 7.30 16.11
C TYR A 29 -14.60 8.38 16.71
N PRO A 30 -14.49 8.49 18.05
CA PRO A 30 -13.63 9.48 18.70
C PRO A 30 -12.14 9.22 18.45
N GLU A 31 -11.81 8.01 18.01
CA GLU A 31 -10.48 7.59 17.58
C GLU A 31 -10.57 6.75 16.31
N LEU A 32 -9.65 7.00 15.37
CA LEU A 32 -9.47 6.22 14.14
C LEU A 32 -8.08 5.60 14.16
N THR A 33 -7.98 4.32 13.77
CA THR A 33 -6.71 3.65 13.55
C THR A 33 -6.34 3.72 12.07
N PHE A 34 -5.16 4.28 11.78
CA PHE A 34 -4.51 4.24 10.48
C PHE A 34 -3.39 3.22 10.48
N ALA A 35 -3.43 2.24 9.60
CA ALA A 35 -2.40 1.22 9.47
C ALA A 35 -1.78 1.22 8.08
N VAL A 36 -0.52 0.83 7.99
CA VAL A 36 0.21 0.66 6.73
C VAL A 36 0.78 -0.76 6.66
N VAL A 37 0.82 -1.33 5.46
CA VAL A 37 1.55 -2.59 5.25
C VAL A 37 3.04 -2.36 5.49
N PRO A 38 3.75 -3.24 6.24
CA PRO A 38 5.13 -3.01 6.66
C PRO A 38 6.12 -3.24 5.49
N ALA A 39 6.16 -2.31 4.54
CA ALA A 39 7.09 -2.35 3.41
C ALA A 39 8.55 -2.06 3.83
N GLU A 40 8.73 -1.39 4.96
CA GLU A 40 10.01 -1.02 5.58
C GLU A 40 10.02 -1.46 7.07
N ASN A 41 11.12 -1.27 7.77
CA ASN A 41 11.19 -1.58 9.20
C ASN A 41 10.30 -0.63 10.04
N ALA A 42 9.97 -1.03 11.29
CA ALA A 42 9.03 -0.29 12.14
C ALA A 42 9.45 1.16 12.42
N SER A 43 10.75 1.44 12.54
CA SER A 43 11.25 2.81 12.76
C SER A 43 11.06 3.66 11.51
N GLY A 44 11.33 3.13 10.31
CA GLY A 44 11.07 3.79 9.03
C GLY A 44 9.59 4.09 8.83
N VAL A 45 8.71 3.13 9.13
CA VAL A 45 7.25 3.36 9.11
C VAL A 45 6.87 4.50 10.04
N THR A 46 7.34 4.49 11.29
CA THR A 46 7.00 5.54 12.27
C THR A 46 7.50 6.91 11.80
N GLU A 47 8.76 6.99 11.39
CA GLU A 47 9.39 8.25 10.96
C GLU A 47 8.66 8.88 9.77
N ARG A 48 8.21 8.06 8.85
CA ARG A 48 7.52 8.47 7.62
C ARG A 48 6.07 8.89 7.88
N TRP A 49 5.32 8.10 8.66
CA TRP A 49 3.87 8.21 8.75
C TRP A 49 3.38 9.01 9.95
N ALA A 50 4.13 9.10 11.07
CA ALA A 50 3.67 9.80 12.26
C ALA A 50 3.34 11.28 12.03
N PRO A 51 4.11 12.07 11.23
CA PRO A 51 3.74 13.45 10.92
C PRO A 51 2.41 13.56 10.17
N PHE A 52 2.20 12.68 9.19
CA PHE A 52 0.96 12.66 8.42
C PHE A 52 -0.26 12.24 9.25
N VAL A 53 -0.11 11.26 10.13
CA VAL A 53 -1.16 10.84 11.07
C VAL A 53 -1.50 11.96 12.07
N SER A 54 -0.49 12.72 12.52
CA SER A 54 -0.71 13.92 13.33
C SER A 54 -1.49 15.00 12.58
N TYR A 55 -1.15 15.25 11.32
CA TYR A 55 -1.91 16.12 10.43
C TYR A 55 -3.36 15.66 10.29
N LEU A 56 -3.59 14.36 10.01
CA LEU A 56 -4.94 13.80 9.91
C LEU A 56 -5.75 14.01 11.19
N SER A 57 -5.14 13.81 12.37
CA SER A 57 -5.80 14.02 13.66
C SER A 57 -6.30 15.47 13.79
N LYS A 58 -5.47 16.43 13.38
CA LYS A 58 -5.82 17.86 13.42
C LYS A 58 -6.95 18.20 12.44
N GLU A 59 -6.85 17.72 11.20
CA GLU A 59 -7.85 18.04 10.16
C GLU A 59 -9.20 17.38 10.43
N LEU A 60 -9.21 16.15 10.95
CA LEU A 60 -10.43 15.43 11.24
C LEU A 60 -11.06 15.82 12.58
N GLY A 61 -10.30 16.41 13.49
CA GLY A 61 -10.76 16.78 14.82
C GLY A 61 -11.09 15.57 15.71
N VAL A 62 -10.50 14.40 15.39
CA VAL A 62 -10.52 13.16 16.20
C VAL A 62 -9.10 12.61 16.30
N LYS A 63 -8.84 11.82 17.32
CA LYS A 63 -7.54 11.16 17.44
C LYS A 63 -7.35 10.15 16.31
N VAL A 64 -6.25 10.24 15.55
CA VAL A 64 -5.81 9.23 14.60
C VAL A 64 -4.54 8.59 15.14
N THR A 65 -4.53 7.25 15.26
CA THR A 65 -3.40 6.50 15.80
C THR A 65 -2.76 5.67 14.69
N LEU A 66 -1.45 5.80 14.51
CA LEU A 66 -0.68 4.94 13.61
C LEU A 66 -0.51 3.56 14.23
N ARG A 67 -0.95 2.52 13.51
CA ARG A 67 -0.71 1.13 13.88
C ARG A 67 0.37 0.53 13.00
N ILE A 68 1.46 0.09 13.61
CA ILE A 68 2.52 -0.68 12.96
C ILE A 68 2.11 -2.15 13.02
N ALA A 69 1.94 -2.77 11.88
CA ALA A 69 1.60 -4.18 11.74
C ALA A 69 2.86 -5.04 11.63
N ASN A 70 2.80 -6.30 12.07
CA ASN A 70 3.93 -7.24 11.98
C ASN A 70 4.13 -7.76 10.56
N ASP A 71 3.05 -7.88 9.78
CA ASP A 71 3.03 -8.35 8.40
C ASP A 71 1.84 -7.75 7.63
N TYR A 72 1.77 -8.01 6.33
CA TYR A 72 0.68 -7.52 5.47
C TYR A 72 -0.67 -8.14 5.83
N ALA A 73 -0.70 -9.40 6.29
CA ALA A 73 -1.93 -10.08 6.68
C ALA A 73 -2.55 -9.43 7.93
N ALA A 74 -1.74 -8.93 8.86
CA ALA A 74 -2.22 -8.25 10.06
C ALA A 74 -2.98 -6.95 9.75
N VAL A 75 -2.65 -6.24 8.67
CA VAL A 75 -3.43 -5.08 8.19
C VAL A 75 -4.77 -5.54 7.64
N ILE A 76 -4.78 -6.59 6.81
CA ILE A 76 -6.00 -7.18 6.22
C ILE A 76 -6.96 -7.62 7.33
N GLU A 77 -6.48 -8.41 8.28
CA GLU A 77 -7.31 -8.95 9.38
C GLU A 77 -7.72 -7.86 10.37
N GLY A 78 -6.86 -6.87 10.62
CA GLY A 78 -7.20 -5.73 11.46
C GLY A 78 -8.35 -4.89 10.88
N GLN A 79 -8.39 -4.71 9.56
CA GLN A 79 -9.48 -4.02 8.89
C GLN A 79 -10.75 -4.91 8.83
N ARG A 80 -10.60 -6.24 8.61
CA ARG A 80 -11.70 -7.21 8.69
C ARG A 80 -12.41 -7.15 10.04
N ALA A 81 -11.65 -7.07 11.11
CA ALA A 81 -12.15 -7.01 12.48
C ALA A 81 -12.71 -5.63 12.87
N GLY A 82 -12.65 -4.62 11.99
CA GLY A 82 -13.07 -3.25 12.29
C GLY A 82 -12.10 -2.48 13.19
N ASN A 83 -10.93 -3.04 13.51
CA ASN A 83 -9.91 -2.40 14.35
C ASN A 83 -9.02 -1.40 13.60
N ILE A 84 -9.11 -1.38 12.26
CA ILE A 84 -8.39 -0.44 11.38
C ILE A 84 -9.44 0.25 10.51
N GLN A 85 -9.55 1.57 10.66
CA GLN A 85 -10.49 2.39 9.91
C GLN A 85 -9.91 2.88 8.60
N ILE A 86 -8.60 3.16 8.57
CA ILE A 86 -7.90 3.64 7.37
C ILE A 86 -6.67 2.76 7.16
N ALA A 87 -6.46 2.30 5.95
CA ALA A 87 -5.31 1.46 5.60
C ALA A 87 -4.59 1.99 4.35
N SER A 88 -3.25 1.97 4.39
CA SER A 88 -2.41 2.07 3.20
C SER A 88 -1.97 0.66 2.81
N TYR A 89 -2.45 0.21 1.66
CA TYR A 89 -2.21 -1.13 1.13
C TYR A 89 -1.20 -1.11 -0.03
N GLY A 90 -0.55 -2.25 -0.28
CA GLY A 90 -0.09 -2.56 -1.63
C GLY A 90 -1.26 -3.06 -2.49
N SER A 91 -1.16 -2.94 -3.82
CA SER A 91 -2.26 -3.34 -4.72
C SER A 91 -2.68 -4.80 -4.52
N ALA A 92 -1.72 -5.72 -4.35
CA ALA A 92 -2.01 -7.15 -4.12
C ALA A 92 -2.66 -7.41 -2.74
N SER A 93 -2.19 -6.75 -1.68
CA SER A 93 -2.80 -6.90 -0.34
C SER A 93 -4.21 -6.33 -0.28
N PHE A 94 -4.49 -5.23 -0.99
CA PHE A 94 -5.85 -4.71 -1.18
C PHE A 94 -6.72 -5.71 -1.95
N ALA A 95 -6.24 -6.22 -3.09
CA ALA A 95 -6.95 -7.23 -3.86
C ALA A 95 -7.24 -8.49 -3.02
N ARG A 96 -6.28 -8.92 -2.19
CA ARG A 96 -6.45 -10.03 -1.24
C ARG A 96 -7.53 -9.73 -0.21
N ALA A 97 -7.53 -8.53 0.38
CA ALA A 97 -8.55 -8.10 1.32
C ALA A 97 -9.96 -8.18 0.68
N ARG A 98 -10.11 -7.65 -0.53
CA ARG A 98 -11.39 -7.72 -1.29
C ARG A 98 -11.82 -9.15 -1.59
N LEU A 99 -10.91 -9.98 -2.12
CA LEU A 99 -11.20 -11.39 -2.46
C LEU A 99 -11.61 -12.23 -1.25
N THR A 100 -11.14 -11.88 -0.07
CA THR A 100 -11.48 -12.59 1.16
C THR A 100 -12.65 -11.94 1.92
N GLY A 101 -13.36 -10.96 1.31
CA GLY A 101 -14.58 -10.37 1.85
C GLY A 101 -14.36 -9.32 2.92
N VAL A 102 -13.17 -8.70 3.01
CA VAL A 102 -12.96 -7.53 3.88
C VAL A 102 -13.75 -6.35 3.34
N LYS A 103 -14.48 -5.68 4.21
CA LYS A 103 -15.21 -4.46 3.90
C LYS A 103 -14.23 -3.29 3.84
N THR A 104 -13.68 -3.05 2.66
CA THR A 104 -12.70 -2.00 2.40
C THR A 104 -12.93 -1.38 1.04
N ASP A 105 -12.92 -0.05 0.95
CA ASP A 105 -13.10 0.71 -0.28
C ASP A 105 -11.92 1.67 -0.48
N ALA A 106 -11.30 1.56 -1.64
CA ALA A 106 -10.25 2.47 -2.04
C ALA A 106 -10.83 3.86 -2.36
N PHE A 107 -10.09 4.92 -1.98
CA PHE A 107 -10.47 6.29 -2.28
C PHE A 107 -9.35 7.12 -2.92
N ALA A 108 -8.11 6.72 -2.78
CA ALA A 108 -6.95 7.43 -3.32
C ALA A 108 -5.77 6.49 -3.57
N ASN A 109 -4.86 6.93 -4.43
CA ASN A 109 -3.49 6.42 -4.53
C ASN A 109 -2.51 7.56 -4.79
N ASP A 110 -1.20 7.28 -4.72
CA ASP A 110 -0.16 8.30 -4.90
C ASP A 110 0.00 8.73 -6.35
N ILE A 111 0.25 10.05 -6.54
CA ILE A 111 0.82 10.61 -7.78
C ILE A 111 2.33 10.74 -7.59
N ASN A 112 3.10 10.03 -8.40
CA ASN A 112 4.57 10.07 -8.37
C ASN A 112 5.12 11.43 -8.85
N ALA A 113 6.42 11.68 -8.62
CA ALA A 113 7.08 12.91 -9.03
C ALA A 113 6.99 13.18 -10.55
N ASP A 114 6.92 12.15 -11.39
CA ASP A 114 6.74 12.24 -12.84
C ASP A 114 5.26 12.43 -13.27
N GLY A 115 4.32 12.37 -12.32
CA GLY A 115 2.88 12.47 -12.56
C GLY A 115 2.20 11.13 -12.82
N SER A 116 2.92 10.02 -12.88
CA SER A 116 2.35 8.68 -13.00
C SER A 116 1.70 8.24 -11.68
N THR A 117 0.81 7.24 -11.77
CA THR A 117 0.16 6.60 -10.61
C THR A 117 0.51 5.12 -10.49
N GLY A 118 1.70 4.76 -10.97
CA GLY A 118 2.16 3.39 -11.01
C GLY A 118 3.65 3.24 -10.74
N TYR A 119 4.08 2.01 -10.55
CA TYR A 119 5.46 1.62 -10.29
C TYR A 119 5.73 0.23 -10.89
N TYR A 120 6.87 -0.38 -10.60
CA TYR A 120 7.29 -1.65 -11.17
C TYR A 120 7.78 -2.62 -10.09
N SER A 121 7.67 -3.90 -10.38
CA SER A 121 8.45 -4.94 -9.72
C SER A 121 9.75 -5.15 -10.51
N VAL A 122 10.86 -5.23 -9.79
CA VAL A 122 12.17 -5.48 -10.40
C VAL A 122 12.90 -6.60 -9.67
N PHE A 123 13.81 -7.28 -10.38
CA PHE A 123 14.76 -8.21 -9.82
C PHE A 123 16.12 -7.55 -9.73
N PHE A 124 16.54 -7.25 -8.49
CA PHE A 124 17.90 -6.78 -8.21
C PHE A 124 18.84 -7.96 -7.99
N VAL A 125 20.04 -7.84 -8.54
CA VAL A 125 21.20 -8.71 -8.27
C VAL A 125 22.41 -7.84 -7.96
N LYS A 126 23.45 -8.41 -7.33
CA LYS A 126 24.73 -7.71 -7.20
C LYS A 126 25.35 -7.49 -8.58
N ALA A 127 25.86 -6.29 -8.84
CA ALA A 127 26.53 -5.98 -10.12
C ALA A 127 27.76 -6.85 -10.36
N SER A 128 28.46 -7.26 -9.28
CA SER A 128 29.60 -8.19 -9.32
C SER A 128 29.23 -9.63 -9.69
N SER A 129 27.93 -10.00 -9.65
CA SER A 129 27.48 -11.36 -10.03
C SER A 129 27.53 -11.56 -11.54
N ALA A 130 27.58 -12.86 -11.95
CA ALA A 130 27.49 -13.24 -13.36
C ALA A 130 26.07 -13.10 -13.95
N TYR A 131 25.05 -12.87 -13.11
CA TYR A 131 23.64 -12.89 -13.51
C TYR A 131 23.27 -11.67 -14.35
N LYS A 132 22.78 -11.88 -15.58
CA LYS A 132 22.38 -10.85 -16.54
C LYS A 132 20.90 -10.91 -16.91
N LYS A 133 20.28 -12.07 -16.75
CA LYS A 133 18.88 -12.36 -17.08
C LYS A 133 18.31 -13.39 -16.11
N VAL A 134 16.99 -13.58 -16.13
CA VAL A 134 16.29 -14.49 -15.22
C VAL A 134 16.76 -15.93 -15.38
N ASP A 135 17.09 -16.37 -16.61
CA ASP A 135 17.58 -17.74 -16.86
C ASP A 135 18.88 -18.07 -16.07
N ASP A 136 19.71 -17.08 -15.79
CA ASP A 136 20.96 -17.26 -15.04
C ASP A 136 20.69 -17.56 -13.55
N LEU A 137 19.44 -17.40 -13.10
CA LEU A 137 19.04 -17.58 -11.71
C LEU A 137 18.57 -19.00 -11.37
N LYS A 138 18.54 -19.93 -12.35
CA LYS A 138 18.13 -21.33 -12.08
C LYS A 138 19.00 -21.93 -10.97
N GLY A 139 18.35 -22.49 -9.94
CA GLY A 139 19.03 -23.08 -8.78
C GLY A 139 19.68 -22.06 -7.83
N LYS A 140 19.38 -20.76 -7.95
CA LYS A 140 19.83 -19.69 -7.05
C LYS A 140 18.81 -19.40 -5.96
N ASN A 141 19.17 -18.54 -4.99
CA ASN A 141 18.28 -18.18 -3.89
C ASN A 141 17.51 -16.90 -4.22
N LEU A 142 16.18 -16.96 -4.17
CA LEU A 142 15.28 -15.81 -4.41
C LEU A 142 14.80 -15.24 -3.08
N GLY A 143 15.02 -13.94 -2.87
CA GLY A 143 14.42 -13.14 -1.80
C GLY A 143 13.11 -12.51 -2.28
N LEU A 144 12.01 -12.90 -1.65
CA LEU A 144 10.70 -12.28 -1.75
C LEU A 144 10.40 -11.49 -0.48
N VAL A 145 9.39 -10.61 -0.51
CA VAL A 145 9.05 -9.73 0.62
C VAL A 145 8.08 -10.40 1.59
N ASP A 146 6.82 -10.50 1.18
CA ASP A 146 5.69 -11.01 1.98
C ASP A 146 4.71 -11.70 1.02
N PRO A 147 3.99 -12.75 1.44
CA PRO A 147 3.02 -13.43 0.59
C PRO A 147 1.97 -12.51 -0.05
N ASN A 148 1.61 -11.40 0.62
CA ASN A 148 0.64 -10.42 0.15
C ASN A 148 1.29 -9.19 -0.52
N SER A 149 2.63 -9.12 -0.62
CA SER A 149 3.31 -8.03 -1.32
C SER A 149 3.03 -8.08 -2.83
N THR A 150 2.82 -6.92 -3.44
CA THR A 150 2.60 -6.79 -4.89
C THR A 150 3.90 -7.05 -5.65
N SER A 151 4.83 -6.10 -5.55
CA SER A 151 6.12 -6.14 -6.28
C SER A 151 7.16 -7.06 -5.63
N GLY A 152 6.94 -7.45 -4.38
CA GLY A 152 7.85 -8.35 -3.67
C GLY A 152 7.44 -9.83 -3.71
N ASN A 153 6.29 -10.20 -4.29
CA ASN A 153 5.87 -11.60 -4.40
C ASN A 153 4.92 -11.89 -5.56
N ASN A 154 3.74 -11.25 -5.60
CA ASN A 154 2.69 -11.69 -6.53
C ASN A 154 3.03 -11.36 -7.98
N VAL A 155 3.48 -10.14 -8.27
CA VAL A 155 3.94 -9.76 -9.61
C VAL A 155 5.20 -10.53 -10.01
N PRO A 156 6.25 -10.68 -9.18
CA PRO A 156 7.37 -11.59 -9.46
C PRO A 156 6.96 -12.99 -9.92
N ARG A 157 6.02 -13.63 -9.22
CA ARG A 157 5.54 -14.97 -9.61
C ARG A 157 4.77 -14.97 -10.93
N PHE A 158 3.96 -13.94 -11.17
CA PHE A 158 3.27 -13.76 -12.45
C PHE A 158 4.23 -13.52 -13.61
N GLU A 159 5.27 -12.70 -13.41
CA GLU A 159 6.29 -12.45 -14.43
C GLU A 159 7.15 -13.71 -14.69
N LEU A 160 7.49 -14.48 -13.67
CA LEU A 160 8.20 -15.76 -13.84
C LEU A 160 7.38 -16.75 -14.66
N ASP A 161 6.06 -16.86 -14.43
CA ASP A 161 5.16 -17.71 -15.24
C ASP A 161 5.17 -17.31 -16.73
N LYS A 162 5.11 -16.01 -17.02
CA LYS A 162 5.22 -15.48 -18.40
C LYS A 162 6.55 -15.83 -19.07
N LEU A 163 7.61 -16.00 -18.28
CA LEU A 163 8.94 -16.42 -18.75
C LEU A 163 9.07 -17.96 -18.84
N GLY A 164 7.97 -18.70 -18.67
CA GLY A 164 7.98 -20.17 -18.71
C GLY A 164 8.45 -20.81 -17.41
N ILE A 165 8.42 -20.10 -16.31
CA ILE A 165 8.80 -20.55 -14.95
C ILE A 165 7.56 -20.49 -14.04
N PRO A 166 6.58 -21.41 -14.20
CA PRO A 166 5.33 -21.36 -13.45
C PRO A 166 5.49 -21.71 -11.97
N ASP A 167 6.58 -22.38 -11.61
CA ASP A 167 6.88 -22.76 -10.23
C ASP A 167 8.24 -22.22 -9.79
N ALA A 168 8.23 -21.04 -9.16
CA ALA A 168 9.42 -20.42 -8.62
C ALA A 168 10.11 -21.31 -7.55
N ASP A 169 9.33 -22.06 -6.74
CA ASP A 169 9.88 -22.84 -5.62
C ASP A 169 10.64 -24.09 -6.09
N THR A 170 10.41 -24.54 -7.32
CA THR A 170 11.20 -25.63 -7.95
C THR A 170 12.31 -25.10 -8.85
N TYR A 171 12.14 -23.91 -9.41
CA TYR A 171 13.14 -23.29 -10.27
C TYR A 171 14.33 -22.75 -9.47
N PHE A 172 14.06 -22.08 -8.34
CA PHE A 172 15.06 -21.59 -7.42
C PHE A 172 15.47 -22.67 -6.42
N SER A 173 16.71 -22.65 -5.96
CA SER A 173 17.17 -23.55 -4.89
C SER A 173 16.45 -23.27 -3.58
N LYS A 174 16.21 -21.99 -3.31
CA LYS A 174 15.48 -21.53 -2.13
C LYS A 174 14.69 -20.27 -2.45
N VAL A 175 13.45 -20.22 -1.98
CA VAL A 175 12.61 -19.00 -1.99
C VAL A 175 12.37 -18.58 -0.55
N VAL A 176 12.78 -17.35 -0.20
CA VAL A 176 12.77 -16.83 1.18
C VAL A 176 11.87 -15.61 1.24
N PHE A 177 10.91 -15.61 2.15
CA PHE A 177 10.19 -14.38 2.52
C PHE A 177 10.99 -13.61 3.56
N THR A 178 11.41 -12.39 3.23
CA THR A 178 12.28 -11.54 4.06
C THR A 178 11.51 -10.60 4.99
N GLY A 179 10.19 -10.49 4.81
CA GLY A 179 9.27 -9.71 5.64
C GLY A 179 9.08 -8.26 5.18
N SER A 180 10.11 -7.62 4.62
CA SER A 180 10.02 -6.24 4.11
C SER A 180 10.87 -6.04 2.85
N HIS A 181 10.63 -4.94 2.12
CA HIS A 181 11.43 -4.55 0.96
C HIS A 181 12.88 -4.23 1.36
N GLU A 182 13.08 -3.57 2.50
CA GLU A 182 14.42 -3.29 3.04
C GLU A 182 15.18 -4.58 3.35
N ASN A 183 14.53 -5.54 4.03
CA ASN A 183 15.16 -6.82 4.36
C ASN A 183 15.53 -7.63 3.11
N ALA A 184 14.75 -7.55 2.01
CA ALA A 184 15.09 -8.22 0.77
C ALA A 184 16.37 -7.63 0.13
N ILE A 185 16.51 -6.30 0.12
CA ILE A 185 17.73 -5.63 -0.34
C ILE A 185 18.90 -5.92 0.60
N LEU A 186 18.68 -5.94 1.92
CA LEU A 186 19.72 -6.28 2.88
C LEU A 186 20.21 -7.71 2.70
N ALA A 187 19.30 -8.68 2.53
CA ALA A 187 19.65 -10.08 2.27
C ALA A 187 20.47 -10.24 0.97
N LEU A 188 20.12 -9.46 -0.09
CA LEU A 188 20.90 -9.42 -1.32
C LEU A 188 22.28 -8.81 -1.07
N SER A 189 22.39 -7.69 -0.39
CA SER A 189 23.68 -7.03 -0.10
C SER A 189 24.62 -7.91 0.69
N GLN A 190 24.08 -8.70 1.61
CA GLN A 190 24.83 -9.67 2.43
C GLN A 190 25.13 -11.00 1.71
N GLY A 191 24.53 -11.24 0.54
CA GLY A 191 24.71 -12.50 -0.19
C GLY A 191 23.91 -13.68 0.36
N THR A 192 22.94 -13.44 1.24
CA THR A 192 22.00 -14.46 1.74
C THR A 192 21.06 -14.94 0.65
N VAL A 193 20.71 -14.04 -0.28
CA VAL A 193 20.00 -14.36 -1.51
C VAL A 193 20.80 -13.86 -2.71
N ASP A 194 20.60 -14.49 -3.87
CA ASP A 194 21.28 -14.16 -5.14
C ASP A 194 20.50 -13.08 -5.92
N VAL A 195 19.20 -13.03 -5.73
CA VAL A 195 18.27 -12.08 -6.35
C VAL A 195 17.21 -11.64 -5.34
N ALA A 196 16.85 -10.36 -5.37
CA ALA A 196 15.77 -9.79 -4.55
C ALA A 196 14.69 -9.19 -5.44
N ALA A 197 13.44 -9.62 -5.26
CA ALA A 197 12.29 -8.95 -5.85
C ALA A 197 11.94 -7.71 -5.02
N ASN A 198 11.74 -6.56 -5.69
CA ASN A 198 11.54 -5.31 -4.97
C ASN A 198 10.72 -4.30 -5.79
N GLN A 199 10.32 -3.22 -5.13
CA GLN A 199 9.65 -2.09 -5.76
C GLN A 199 10.66 -1.12 -6.40
N TRP A 200 10.27 -0.51 -7.52
CA TRP A 200 11.04 0.49 -8.23
C TRP A 200 10.10 1.40 -9.03
N THR A 201 10.18 2.70 -8.83
CA THR A 201 9.49 3.71 -9.64
C THR A 201 10.49 4.35 -10.59
N SER A 202 11.63 4.75 -10.03
CA SER A 202 12.79 5.29 -10.75
C SER A 202 14.07 4.94 -9.98
N ASP A 203 15.20 5.32 -10.55
CA ASP A 203 16.50 5.12 -9.91
C ASP A 203 16.64 5.88 -8.58
N ASP A 204 15.89 6.97 -8.42
CA ASP A 204 15.88 7.81 -7.22
C ASP A 204 14.67 7.52 -6.32
N ASP A 205 13.67 6.78 -6.83
CA ASP A 205 12.47 6.36 -6.09
C ASP A 205 12.35 4.82 -6.10
N SER A 206 13.07 4.20 -5.20
CA SER A 206 13.04 2.76 -4.92
C SER A 206 13.50 2.50 -3.49
N THR A 207 13.19 1.33 -2.95
CA THR A 207 13.72 0.91 -1.64
C THR A 207 15.25 0.93 -1.62
N LEU A 208 15.89 0.48 -2.71
CA LEU A 208 17.34 0.51 -2.83
C LEU A 208 17.89 1.94 -2.70
N ALA A 209 17.32 2.90 -3.46
CA ALA A 209 17.73 4.29 -3.41
C ALA A 209 17.60 4.90 -2.01
N GLN A 210 16.49 4.63 -1.33
CA GLN A 210 16.26 5.10 0.04
C GLN A 210 17.28 4.53 1.02
N MET A 211 17.58 3.22 0.94
CA MET A 211 18.56 2.56 1.80
C MET A 211 19.98 3.08 1.56
N LEU A 212 20.34 3.36 0.31
CA LEU A 212 21.63 3.96 -0.05
C LEU A 212 21.75 5.39 0.49
N THR A 213 20.72 6.22 0.32
CA THR A 213 20.67 7.60 0.85
C THR A 213 20.80 7.63 2.38
N LYS A 214 20.14 6.68 3.07
CA LYS A 214 20.22 6.53 4.53
C LYS A 214 21.50 5.79 5.00
N ASN A 215 22.40 5.44 4.07
CA ASN A 215 23.67 4.76 4.35
C ASN A 215 23.51 3.42 5.11
N MET A 216 22.42 2.69 4.82
CA MET A 216 22.04 1.43 5.47
C MET A 216 22.79 0.21 4.92
N LEU A 217 23.39 0.32 3.72
CA LEU A 217 24.07 -0.77 3.04
C LEU A 217 25.58 -0.59 3.07
N LYS A 218 26.29 -1.63 3.53
CA LYS A 218 27.74 -1.62 3.72
C LYS A 218 28.39 -2.81 3.03
N ASN A 219 29.56 -2.58 2.48
CA ASN A 219 30.48 -3.63 2.05
C ASN A 219 31.12 -4.34 3.27
N ALA A 220 31.79 -5.48 3.04
CA ALA A 220 32.47 -6.24 4.08
C ALA A 220 33.57 -5.44 4.80
N ASP A 221 34.18 -4.48 4.15
CA ASP A 221 35.20 -3.57 4.69
C ASP A 221 34.60 -2.36 5.46
N GLY A 222 33.25 -2.29 5.58
CA GLY A 222 32.54 -1.21 6.23
C GLY A 222 32.27 0.03 5.36
N SER A 223 32.80 0.08 4.14
CA SER A 223 32.52 1.17 3.18
C SER A 223 31.06 1.15 2.75
N ALA A 224 30.50 2.34 2.42
CA ALA A 224 29.14 2.46 1.92
C ALA A 224 29.00 1.80 0.55
N MET A 225 27.96 0.99 0.37
CA MET A 225 27.59 0.52 -0.95
C MET A 225 26.99 1.64 -1.79
N LYS A 226 27.08 1.51 -3.11
CA LYS A 226 26.63 2.48 -4.12
C LYS A 226 25.59 1.81 -5.02
N LYS A 227 24.88 2.64 -5.80
CA LYS A 227 23.92 2.18 -6.80
C LYS A 227 24.54 1.19 -7.79
N ASP A 228 25.76 1.46 -8.25
CA ASP A 228 26.48 0.63 -9.21
C ASP A 228 26.91 -0.75 -8.66
N ASP A 229 26.77 -0.99 -7.35
CA ASP A 229 26.96 -2.31 -6.76
C ASP A 229 25.75 -3.25 -6.99
N PHE A 230 24.65 -2.71 -7.55
CA PHE A 230 23.43 -3.43 -7.87
C PHE A 230 23.05 -3.27 -9.34
N ARG A 231 22.29 -4.23 -9.85
CA ARG A 231 21.78 -4.24 -11.21
C ARG A 231 20.36 -4.80 -11.24
N ILE A 232 19.49 -4.18 -12.04
CA ILE A 232 18.19 -4.72 -12.41
C ILE A 232 18.38 -5.65 -13.61
N ILE A 233 17.90 -6.89 -13.51
CA ILE A 233 17.95 -7.88 -14.60
C ILE A 233 16.56 -8.22 -15.15
N HIS A 234 15.51 -7.80 -14.47
CA HIS A 234 14.12 -7.93 -14.93
C HIS A 234 13.28 -6.77 -14.37
N LYS A 235 12.35 -6.30 -15.18
CA LYS A 235 11.38 -5.26 -14.81
C LYS A 235 10.01 -5.67 -15.35
N SER A 236 9.01 -5.65 -14.49
CA SER A 236 7.62 -6.00 -14.85
C SER A 236 6.95 -4.97 -15.75
N ALA A 237 5.75 -5.30 -16.25
CA ALA A 237 4.80 -4.29 -16.69
C ALA A 237 4.44 -3.33 -15.54
N PRO A 238 3.91 -2.11 -15.84
CA PRO A 238 3.48 -1.16 -14.81
C PRO A 238 2.44 -1.75 -13.87
N ILE A 239 2.56 -1.43 -12.59
CA ILE A 239 1.66 -1.81 -11.51
C ILE A 239 1.01 -0.53 -11.00
N ILE A 240 -0.32 -0.50 -10.84
CA ILE A 240 -0.98 0.63 -10.19
C ILE A 240 -0.47 0.78 -8.74
N ASN A 241 -0.24 2.02 -8.28
CA ASN A 241 0.14 2.29 -6.88
C ASN A 241 -0.88 1.70 -5.91
N GLY A 242 -0.43 1.27 -4.75
CA GLY A 242 -1.31 0.73 -3.72
C GLY A 242 -2.32 1.77 -3.25
N PRO A 243 -3.56 1.36 -2.90
CA PRO A 243 -4.59 2.29 -2.46
C PRO A 243 -4.44 2.72 -1.01
N TYR A 244 -4.93 3.92 -0.74
CA TYR A 244 -5.47 4.29 0.55
C TYR A 244 -6.93 3.88 0.57
N ALA A 245 -7.32 3.14 1.60
CA ALA A 245 -8.66 2.59 1.71
C ALA A 245 -9.21 2.79 3.11
N TYR A 246 -10.51 3.04 3.21
CA TYR A 246 -11.20 3.07 4.49
C TYR A 246 -12.09 1.84 4.67
N ASN A 247 -12.43 1.53 5.90
CA ASN A 247 -13.43 0.51 6.19
C ASN A 247 -14.79 0.96 5.62
N SER A 248 -15.45 0.08 4.83
CA SER A 248 -16.72 0.39 4.14
C SER A 248 -17.86 0.73 5.10
N ASP A 249 -17.79 0.27 6.36
CA ASP A 249 -18.82 0.51 7.38
C ASP A 249 -18.72 1.90 8.04
N LEU A 250 -17.69 2.72 7.68
CA LEU A 250 -17.63 4.12 8.12
C LEU A 250 -18.79 4.92 7.53
N PRO A 251 -19.37 5.89 8.29
CA PRO A 251 -20.33 6.83 7.76
C PRO A 251 -19.82 7.61 6.55
N GLU A 252 -20.69 7.99 5.63
CA GLU A 252 -20.28 8.68 4.39
C GLU A 252 -19.65 10.05 4.64
N ASP A 253 -20.09 10.76 5.68
CA ASP A 253 -19.50 12.03 6.10
C ASP A 253 -18.07 11.85 6.68
N ALA A 254 -17.83 10.76 7.41
CA ALA A 254 -16.48 10.38 7.85
C ALA A 254 -15.58 10.05 6.66
N LYS A 255 -16.08 9.25 5.69
CA LYS A 255 -15.33 8.91 4.46
C LYS A 255 -14.99 10.16 3.67
N ALA A 256 -15.96 11.07 3.50
CA ALA A 256 -15.75 12.33 2.79
C ALA A 256 -14.71 13.22 3.50
N ALA A 257 -14.77 13.31 4.84
CA ALA A 257 -13.80 14.07 5.62
C ALA A 257 -12.39 13.49 5.51
N ILE A 258 -12.24 12.14 5.60
CA ILE A 258 -10.97 11.45 5.45
C ILE A 258 -10.37 11.69 4.05
N ALA A 259 -11.15 11.48 2.99
CA ALA A 259 -10.70 11.69 1.63
C ALA A 259 -10.28 13.16 1.40
N LYS A 260 -11.07 14.11 1.89
CA LYS A 260 -10.74 15.54 1.81
C LYS A 260 -9.42 15.86 2.53
N ALA A 261 -9.20 15.32 3.73
CA ALA A 261 -7.96 15.54 4.47
C ALA A 261 -6.73 15.02 3.69
N PHE A 262 -6.84 13.86 3.03
CA PHE A 262 -5.77 13.35 2.16
C PHE A 262 -5.49 14.30 0.99
N PHE A 263 -6.51 14.70 0.22
CA PHE A 263 -6.33 15.55 -0.95
C PHE A 263 -5.85 16.97 -0.62
N ASP A 264 -6.20 17.49 0.55
CA ASP A 264 -5.76 18.81 1.01
C ASP A 264 -4.32 18.79 1.57
N ALA A 265 -3.77 17.63 1.98
CA ALA A 265 -2.50 17.52 2.70
C ALA A 265 -1.32 18.19 1.98
N PRO A 266 -1.11 18.03 0.64
CA PRO A 266 0.00 18.69 -0.04
C PRO A 266 -0.02 20.23 0.09
N ALA A 267 -1.20 20.83 0.24
CA ALA A 267 -1.35 22.27 0.38
C ALA A 267 -1.37 22.73 1.84
N LYS A 268 -1.95 21.94 2.76
CA LYS A 268 -2.16 22.34 4.16
C LYS A 268 -0.98 21.99 5.06
N ASP A 269 -0.31 20.87 4.81
CA ASP A 269 0.87 20.46 5.57
C ASP A 269 1.86 19.75 4.63
N LYS A 270 2.53 20.57 3.82
CA LYS A 270 3.51 20.07 2.84
C LYS A 270 4.64 19.28 3.51
N ALA A 271 5.06 19.66 4.72
CA ALA A 271 6.14 18.97 5.41
C ALA A 271 5.73 17.54 5.81
N ALA A 272 4.53 17.38 6.38
CA ALA A 272 3.98 16.06 6.70
C ALA A 272 3.74 15.22 5.44
N PHE A 273 3.26 15.83 4.36
CA PHE A 273 3.05 15.16 3.07
C PHE A 273 4.36 14.72 2.43
N ASP A 274 5.37 15.60 2.30
CA ASP A 274 6.66 15.28 1.69
C ASP A 274 7.37 14.15 2.45
N ARG A 275 7.16 14.07 3.79
CA ARG A 275 7.76 13.02 4.61
C ARG A 275 7.29 11.61 4.24
N LEU A 276 6.07 11.47 3.66
CA LEU A 276 5.54 10.16 3.24
C LEU A 276 6.43 9.47 2.19
N SER A 277 7.22 10.20 1.43
CA SER A 277 7.95 9.67 0.29
C SER A 277 9.31 10.36 0.04
N ASP A 278 9.81 11.06 1.05
CA ASP A 278 11.03 11.88 0.92
C ASP A 278 10.94 12.84 -0.29
N GLY A 279 9.73 13.43 -0.52
CA GLY A 279 9.45 14.36 -1.61
C GLY A 279 9.21 13.72 -2.99
N GLN A 280 9.16 12.39 -3.09
CA GLN A 280 8.99 11.67 -4.37
C GLN A 280 7.52 11.59 -4.83
N LYS A 281 6.58 12.23 -4.14
CA LYS A 281 5.16 12.29 -4.51
C LYS A 281 4.71 13.73 -4.72
N LYS A 282 3.73 13.92 -5.64
CA LYS A 282 3.12 15.24 -5.92
C LYS A 282 1.77 15.43 -5.24
N GLY A 283 1.11 14.37 -4.85
CA GLY A 283 -0.22 14.40 -4.29
C GLY A 283 -0.89 13.04 -4.28
N PHE A 284 -2.19 13.07 -4.04
CA PHE A 284 -3.06 11.90 -4.11
C PHE A 284 -4.00 12.01 -5.30
N HIS A 285 -4.14 10.92 -6.05
CA HIS A 285 -5.11 10.78 -7.13
C HIS A 285 -6.40 10.17 -6.58
N PRO A 286 -7.58 10.77 -6.83
CA PRO A 286 -8.86 10.15 -6.51
C PRO A 286 -9.00 8.81 -7.23
N ALA A 287 -9.37 7.77 -6.50
CA ALA A 287 -9.46 6.42 -7.02
C ALA A 287 -10.70 5.70 -6.46
N THR A 288 -11.08 4.62 -7.12
CA THR A 288 -12.17 3.74 -6.71
C THR A 288 -11.70 2.30 -6.63
N THR A 289 -12.38 1.46 -5.89
CA THR A 289 -12.05 0.03 -5.77
C THR A 289 -11.89 -0.67 -7.13
N LYS A 290 -12.61 -0.22 -8.16
CA LYS A 290 -12.58 -0.79 -9.53
C LYS A 290 -11.22 -0.63 -10.22
N ASP A 291 -10.43 0.37 -9.84
CA ASP A 291 -9.12 0.62 -10.44
C ASP A 291 -8.13 -0.53 -10.17
N TRP A 292 -8.42 -1.39 -9.19
CA TRP A 292 -7.64 -2.60 -8.86
C TRP A 292 -8.25 -3.91 -9.39
N ASP A 293 -9.28 -3.89 -10.24
CA ASP A 293 -9.88 -5.12 -10.79
C ASP A 293 -8.83 -5.98 -11.51
N GLY A 294 -7.91 -5.36 -12.26
CA GLY A 294 -6.80 -6.07 -12.90
C GLY A 294 -5.85 -6.75 -11.89
N THR A 295 -5.64 -6.13 -10.74
CA THR A 295 -4.84 -6.74 -9.65
C THR A 295 -5.59 -7.90 -9.01
N ILE A 296 -6.91 -7.80 -8.86
CA ILE A 296 -7.75 -8.91 -8.36
C ILE A 296 -7.61 -10.14 -9.26
N GLU A 297 -7.66 -9.96 -10.58
CA GLU A 297 -7.47 -11.07 -11.54
C GLU A 297 -6.04 -11.64 -11.47
N LEU A 298 -5.01 -10.80 -11.33
CA LEU A 298 -3.65 -11.25 -11.11
C LEU A 298 -3.54 -12.13 -9.86
N ILE A 299 -4.15 -11.74 -8.74
CA ILE A 299 -4.11 -12.54 -7.51
C ILE A 299 -4.83 -13.87 -7.67
N LYS A 300 -6.00 -13.90 -8.32
CA LYS A 300 -6.69 -15.16 -8.63
C LYS A 300 -5.81 -16.09 -9.47
N PHE A 301 -5.12 -15.55 -10.47
CA PHE A 301 -4.21 -16.30 -11.32
C PHE A 301 -3.04 -16.89 -10.52
N VAL A 302 -2.34 -16.07 -9.71
CA VAL A 302 -1.21 -16.52 -8.88
C VAL A 302 -1.66 -17.59 -7.87
N ASP A 303 -2.85 -17.44 -7.29
CA ASP A 303 -3.42 -18.46 -6.38
C ASP A 303 -3.70 -19.78 -7.10
N ALA A 304 -4.18 -19.71 -8.36
CA ALA A 304 -4.41 -20.90 -9.16
C ALA A 304 -3.10 -21.63 -9.50
N LEU A 305 -2.02 -20.90 -9.83
CA LEU A 305 -0.69 -21.48 -10.02
C LEU A 305 -0.23 -22.25 -8.77
N ARG A 306 -0.41 -21.65 -7.59
CA ARG A 306 0.00 -22.26 -6.32
C ARG A 306 -0.83 -23.49 -5.94
N LYS A 307 -2.14 -23.51 -6.27
CA LYS A 307 -3.02 -24.67 -6.02
C LYS A 307 -2.70 -25.86 -6.91
N LYS A 308 -2.38 -25.65 -8.20
CA LYS A 308 -1.98 -26.73 -9.13
C LYS A 308 -0.73 -27.49 -8.64
N LYS A 309 0.07 -26.88 -7.79
CA LYS A 309 1.25 -27.49 -7.18
C LYS A 309 0.91 -28.41 -5.99
N ALA A 310 -0.18 -28.10 -5.27
CA ALA A 310 -0.57 -28.84 -4.06
C ALA A 310 -1.44 -30.08 -4.35
N SER A 311 -1.86 -30.26 -5.61
CA SER A 311 -2.61 -31.41 -6.14
C SER A 311 -1.67 -32.35 -6.89
#